data_4b718137bb2f2603f22800234b7333e7
#
_entry.id   4b718137bb2f2603f22800234b7333e7
#
_cell.length_a   1.000
_cell.length_b   1.000
_cell.length_c   1.000
_cell.angle_alpha   90.00
_cell.angle_beta   90.00
_cell.angle_gamma   90.00
#
_symmetry.space_group_name_H-M   'P 1'
#
loop_
_entity.id
_entity.type
_entity.pdbx_description
1 polymer ?
#
loop_
_entity_poly.entity_id
_entity_poly.type
_entity_poly.pdbx_seq_one_letter_code
_entity_poly.pdbx_strand_id
1 'polypeptide(L)'
;TEITENDRVNKKLPIFFDLALCSQIKWPFSKMKLKNMMKMTKFPGQELVDAANFILERREAGDKITIPIWRGLPENEAEAAEYVVLIPFISDEENRPAILICPDWENERQRMMDEGMKMAKTIFELGCQAFILNLRKESEADDMARALRFIRANYEKLHVEEDKIALLTFGEMKASARKLFFHSKRIKDVTHRYDALKCEPEELWIMGASDEDADKTGVFFSGSHYSLADDSREWLETRIRKLSENAEIVDKI
;
A
#
# COMPACT_ATOMS: atom_id res chain seq x y z
N THR A 1 -23.73 5.92 -22.43
CA THR A 1 -23.42 4.59 -23.01
C THR A 1 -22.70 3.83 -21.91
N GLU A 2 -23.34 2.80 -21.35
CA GLU A 2 -22.71 1.92 -20.38
C GLU A 2 -21.49 1.27 -21.00
N ILE A 3 -20.34 1.45 -20.37
CA ILE A 3 -19.08 0.80 -20.77
C ILE A 3 -19.21 -0.67 -20.36
N THR A 4 -19.23 -1.58 -21.33
CA THR A 4 -19.32 -3.01 -21.04
C THR A 4 -18.06 -3.50 -20.34
N GLU A 5 -18.17 -4.57 -19.53
CA GLU A 5 -17.06 -5.20 -18.84
C GLU A 5 -15.92 -5.60 -19.80
N ASN A 6 -16.29 -6.01 -21.01
CA ASN A 6 -15.34 -6.37 -22.06
C ASN A 6 -14.55 -5.14 -22.60
N ASP A 7 -15.17 -3.96 -22.59
CA ASP A 7 -14.51 -2.71 -22.99
C ASP A 7 -13.48 -2.26 -21.92
N ARG A 8 -13.82 -2.44 -20.64
CA ARG A 8 -12.92 -2.14 -19.52
C ARG A 8 -11.66 -3.02 -19.57
N VAL A 9 -11.81 -4.33 -19.75
CA VAL A 9 -10.70 -5.30 -19.84
C VAL A 9 -9.82 -5.05 -21.07
N ASN A 10 -10.35 -4.43 -22.13
CA ASN A 10 -9.62 -4.12 -23.35
C ASN A 10 -9.00 -2.71 -23.37
N LYS A 11 -9.33 -1.83 -22.43
CA LYS A 11 -8.69 -0.51 -22.33
C LYS A 11 -7.17 -0.66 -22.11
N LYS A 12 -6.39 0.20 -22.74
CA LYS A 12 -4.96 0.35 -22.45
C LYS A 12 -4.82 1.01 -21.10
N LEU A 13 -3.98 0.44 -20.25
CA LEU A 13 -3.71 0.92 -18.90
C LEU A 13 -2.32 1.56 -18.84
N PRO A 14 -2.09 2.78 -19.31
CA PRO A 14 -0.78 3.42 -19.18
C PRO A 14 -0.34 3.57 -17.74
N ILE A 15 -1.28 3.63 -16.81
CA ILE A 15 -1.01 3.75 -15.39
C ILE A 15 -0.28 2.56 -14.76
N PHE A 16 -0.62 1.34 -15.17
CA PHE A 16 0.11 0.17 -14.69
C PHE A 16 1.56 0.17 -15.15
N PHE A 17 1.81 0.94 -16.18
CA PHE A 17 3.10 1.16 -16.69
C PHE A 17 3.97 2.01 -15.80
N ASP A 18 3.43 3.14 -15.32
CA ASP A 18 4.12 3.98 -14.36
C ASP A 18 4.36 3.20 -13.05
N LEU A 19 3.42 2.35 -12.66
CA LEU A 19 3.56 1.44 -11.52
C LEU A 19 4.58 0.32 -11.76
N ALA A 20 4.68 -0.19 -12.97
CA ALA A 20 5.66 -1.21 -13.35
C ALA A 20 7.06 -0.62 -13.56
N LEU A 21 7.17 0.64 -13.99
CA LEU A 21 8.43 1.37 -14.08
C LEU A 21 9.12 1.50 -12.73
N CYS A 22 8.35 1.59 -11.67
CA CYS A 22 8.86 1.56 -10.32
C CYS A 22 9.66 0.27 -9.98
N SER A 23 9.58 -0.78 -10.79
CA SER A 23 10.27 -2.05 -10.61
C SER A 23 11.47 -2.25 -11.55
N GLN A 24 12.12 -1.18 -12.01
CA GLN A 24 13.32 -1.20 -12.86
C GLN A 24 13.13 -1.80 -14.28
N ILE A 25 11.90 -1.96 -14.75
CA ILE A 25 11.68 -2.44 -16.12
C ILE A 25 11.57 -1.26 -17.08
N LYS A 26 12.65 -0.90 -17.73
CA LYS A 26 12.66 -0.02 -18.90
C LYS A 26 12.04 -0.73 -20.10
N TRP A 27 10.70 -0.76 -20.25
CA TRP A 27 10.14 -1.30 -21.48
C TRP A 27 8.75 -0.74 -21.88
N PRO A 28 8.38 -0.82 -23.18
CA PRO A 28 7.30 -0.03 -23.79
C PRO A 28 5.89 -0.58 -23.47
N PHE A 29 5.58 -0.81 -22.22
CA PHE A 29 4.27 -1.31 -21.79
C PHE A 29 3.16 -0.26 -21.79
N SER A 30 3.44 1.00 -22.13
CA SER A 30 2.44 2.08 -22.23
C SER A 30 1.22 1.75 -23.12
N LYS A 31 1.29 0.62 -23.83
CA LYS A 31 0.24 0.10 -24.71
C LYS A 31 -0.29 -1.26 -24.28
N MET A 32 0.09 -1.77 -23.11
CA MET A 32 -0.35 -3.10 -22.66
C MET A 32 -1.83 -3.04 -22.24
N LYS A 33 -2.61 -4.04 -22.66
CA LYS A 33 -4.00 -4.21 -22.24
C LYS A 33 -4.05 -4.91 -20.90
N LEU A 34 -5.05 -4.61 -20.07
CA LEU A 34 -5.27 -5.26 -18.78
C LEU A 34 -5.21 -6.80 -18.89
N LYS A 35 -5.83 -7.39 -19.91
CA LYS A 35 -5.78 -8.85 -20.14
C LYS A 35 -4.36 -9.42 -20.27
N ASN A 36 -3.42 -8.63 -20.77
CA ASN A 36 -2.04 -9.08 -20.90
C ASN A 36 -1.30 -8.96 -19.58
N MET A 37 -1.68 -7.99 -18.77
CA MET A 37 -1.16 -7.85 -17.39
C MET A 37 -1.67 -8.98 -16.49
N MET A 38 -2.93 -9.37 -16.63
CA MET A 38 -3.50 -10.53 -15.91
C MET A 38 -2.74 -11.83 -16.19
N LYS A 39 -2.06 -11.96 -17.32
CA LYS A 39 -1.16 -13.10 -17.61
C LYS A 39 0.17 -13.02 -16.86
N MET A 40 0.52 -11.88 -16.31
CA MET A 40 1.76 -11.67 -15.55
C MET A 40 1.56 -11.85 -14.05
N THR A 41 0.35 -11.97 -13.59
CA THR A 41 0.02 -12.30 -12.19
C THR A 41 -0.13 -13.81 -12.04
N LYS A 42 0.27 -14.34 -10.89
CA LYS A 42 0.06 -15.76 -10.55
C LYS A 42 -1.40 -16.06 -10.21
N PHE A 43 -2.14 -15.03 -9.80
CA PHE A 43 -3.50 -15.15 -9.28
C PHE A 43 -4.42 -14.14 -9.96
N PRO A 44 -4.70 -14.32 -11.27
CA PRO A 44 -5.65 -13.47 -11.96
C PRO A 44 -7.05 -13.70 -11.36
N GLY A 45 -7.77 -12.62 -11.11
CA GLY A 45 -9.13 -12.67 -10.54
C GLY A 45 -9.87 -11.38 -10.79
N GLN A 46 -11.18 -11.39 -10.47
CA GLN A 46 -12.04 -10.24 -10.65
C GLN A 46 -11.56 -9.06 -9.78
N GLU A 47 -11.03 -9.33 -8.60
CA GLU A 47 -10.53 -8.32 -7.66
C GLU A 47 -9.41 -7.45 -8.28
N LEU A 48 -8.55 -8.05 -9.11
CA LEU A 48 -7.52 -7.29 -9.83
C LEU A 48 -8.12 -6.41 -10.93
N VAL A 49 -9.15 -6.90 -11.62
CA VAL A 49 -9.89 -6.12 -12.62
C VAL A 49 -10.59 -4.94 -11.95
N ASP A 50 -11.23 -5.15 -10.80
CA ASP A 50 -11.94 -4.12 -10.05
C ASP A 50 -10.96 -3.07 -9.50
N ALA A 51 -9.82 -3.50 -8.97
CA ALA A 51 -8.76 -2.59 -8.55
C ALA A 51 -8.22 -1.74 -9.71
N ALA A 52 -8.01 -2.36 -10.87
CA ALA A 52 -7.56 -1.65 -12.06
C ALA A 52 -8.59 -0.66 -12.58
N ASN A 53 -9.86 -1.04 -12.58
CA ASN A 53 -10.95 -0.15 -12.98
C ASN A 53 -11.07 1.05 -12.05
N PHE A 54 -10.98 0.82 -10.73
CA PHE A 54 -10.98 1.91 -9.74
C PHE A 54 -9.91 2.97 -10.06
N ILE A 55 -8.66 2.54 -10.30
CA ILE A 55 -7.57 3.46 -10.63
C ILE A 55 -7.83 4.19 -11.96
N LEU A 56 -8.37 3.48 -12.96
CA LEU A 56 -8.71 4.11 -14.23
C LEU A 56 -9.79 5.19 -14.07
N GLU A 57 -10.83 4.90 -13.32
CA GLU A 57 -11.93 5.84 -13.06
C GLU A 57 -11.40 7.10 -12.34
N ARG A 58 -10.57 6.94 -11.32
CA ARG A 58 -9.93 8.06 -10.61
C ARG A 58 -9.06 8.90 -11.55
N ARG A 59 -8.28 8.25 -12.42
CA ARG A 59 -7.48 8.95 -13.43
C ARG A 59 -8.34 9.70 -14.43
N GLU A 60 -9.41 9.09 -14.92
CA GLU A 60 -10.34 9.72 -15.87
C GLU A 60 -11.04 10.94 -15.21
N ALA A 61 -11.25 10.91 -13.89
CA ALA A 61 -11.74 12.03 -13.09
C ALA A 61 -10.68 13.14 -12.87
N GLY A 62 -9.43 12.92 -13.26
CA GLY A 62 -8.35 13.88 -13.09
C GLY A 62 -7.57 13.76 -11.77
N ASP A 63 -7.82 12.72 -10.99
CA ASP A 63 -7.13 12.50 -9.72
C ASP A 63 -5.69 12.05 -9.90
N LYS A 64 -4.90 12.34 -8.87
CA LYS A 64 -3.54 11.82 -8.77
C LYS A 64 -3.57 10.35 -8.36
N ILE A 65 -3.12 9.50 -9.25
CA ILE A 65 -3.06 8.05 -9.07
C ILE A 65 -1.74 7.56 -8.47
N THR A 66 -0.73 8.44 -8.42
CA THR A 66 0.53 8.22 -7.72
C THR A 66 0.93 9.50 -6.98
N ILE A 67 1.45 9.34 -5.78
CA ILE A 67 1.89 10.45 -4.92
C ILE A 67 3.37 10.21 -4.59
N PRO A 68 4.31 10.96 -5.19
CA PRO A 68 5.71 10.86 -4.82
C PRO A 68 5.92 11.41 -3.40
N ILE A 69 6.57 10.60 -2.57
CA ILE A 69 6.77 10.93 -1.15
C ILE A 69 8.15 11.54 -0.85
N TRP A 70 9.12 11.29 -1.71
CA TRP A 70 10.44 11.90 -1.60
C TRP A 70 10.53 13.17 -2.44
N ARG A 71 10.79 14.31 -1.81
CA ARG A 71 11.05 15.58 -2.46
C ARG A 71 12.19 16.29 -1.74
N GLY A 72 13.09 16.89 -2.50
CA GLY A 72 14.23 17.64 -1.95
C GLY A 72 15.40 16.75 -1.51
N LEU A 73 15.51 15.55 -2.06
CA LEU A 73 16.68 14.72 -1.90
C LEU A 73 17.89 15.30 -2.65
N PRO A 74 19.12 15.00 -2.19
CA PRO A 74 20.33 15.23 -2.96
C PRO A 74 20.27 14.55 -4.33
N GLU A 75 20.91 15.13 -5.34
CA GLU A 75 20.86 14.64 -6.73
C GLU A 75 21.24 13.14 -6.86
N ASN A 76 22.23 12.69 -6.09
CA ASN A 76 22.69 11.30 -6.08
C ASN A 76 21.65 10.31 -5.53
N GLU A 77 20.66 10.76 -4.79
CA GLU A 77 19.59 9.94 -4.22
C GLU A 77 18.25 10.17 -4.95
N ALA A 78 18.10 11.31 -5.63
CA ALA A 78 16.86 11.71 -6.24
C ALA A 78 16.38 10.73 -7.31
N GLU A 79 17.28 10.22 -8.15
CA GLU A 79 16.94 9.27 -9.22
C GLU A 79 16.38 7.95 -8.66
N ALA A 80 17.01 7.41 -7.61
CA ALA A 80 16.55 6.17 -6.99
C ALA A 80 15.21 6.34 -6.25
N ALA A 81 14.96 7.53 -5.72
CA ALA A 81 13.75 7.84 -4.95
C ALA A 81 12.60 8.39 -5.80
N GLU A 82 12.81 8.69 -7.07
CA GLU A 82 11.78 9.19 -7.99
C GLU A 82 10.60 8.22 -8.08
N TYR A 83 10.88 6.93 -7.99
CA TYR A 83 9.90 5.87 -8.11
C TYR A 83 9.26 5.45 -6.78
N VAL A 84 9.70 6.04 -5.67
CA VAL A 84 9.07 5.77 -4.36
C VAL A 84 7.79 6.58 -4.26
N VAL A 85 6.67 5.89 -4.46
CA VAL A 85 5.35 6.52 -4.56
C VAL A 85 4.31 5.77 -3.74
N LEU A 86 3.31 6.49 -3.27
CA LEU A 86 2.06 5.93 -2.80
C LEU A 86 1.07 5.84 -3.95
N ILE A 87 0.35 4.72 -4.02
CA ILE A 87 -0.79 4.53 -4.90
C ILE A 87 -2.03 4.55 -4.04
N PRO A 88 -2.82 5.65 -4.09
CA PRO A 88 -3.95 5.82 -3.20
C PRO A 88 -5.21 5.11 -3.71
N PHE A 89 -5.87 4.39 -2.81
CA PHE A 89 -7.26 3.97 -2.89
C PHE A 89 -8.01 4.75 -1.81
N ILE A 90 -8.48 5.92 -2.15
CA ILE A 90 -9.10 6.86 -1.22
C ILE A 90 -10.48 7.30 -1.70
N SER A 91 -11.33 7.61 -0.75
CA SER A 91 -12.63 8.28 -0.94
C SER A 91 -12.60 9.66 -0.32
N ASP A 92 -13.60 10.48 -0.64
CA ASP A 92 -13.79 11.79 -0.05
C ASP A 92 -14.47 11.73 1.34
N GLU A 93 -14.73 10.53 1.87
CA GLU A 93 -15.24 10.37 3.22
C GLU A 93 -14.12 10.63 4.23
N GLU A 94 -14.37 11.56 5.13
CA GLU A 94 -13.39 12.02 6.12
C GLU A 94 -13.24 11.04 7.29
N ASN A 95 -12.10 11.15 7.98
CA ASN A 95 -11.79 10.43 9.21
C ASN A 95 -11.88 8.91 9.09
N ARG A 96 -11.34 8.35 8.01
CA ARG A 96 -11.23 6.90 7.84
C ARG A 96 -9.88 6.40 8.36
N PRO A 97 -9.85 5.19 8.95
CA PRO A 97 -8.58 4.50 9.20
C PRO A 97 -7.79 4.34 7.91
N ALA A 98 -6.47 4.34 8.00
CA ALA A 98 -5.60 4.15 6.85
C ALA A 98 -4.75 2.89 6.98
N ILE A 99 -4.56 2.21 5.87
CA ILE A 99 -3.69 1.04 5.79
C ILE A 99 -2.59 1.30 4.76
N LEU A 100 -1.35 1.34 5.21
CA LEU A 100 -0.18 1.35 4.33
C LEU A 100 0.18 -0.09 3.99
N ILE A 101 0.14 -0.42 2.71
CA ILE A 101 0.38 -1.77 2.20
C ILE A 101 1.76 -1.81 1.55
N CYS A 102 2.62 -2.70 2.05
CA CYS A 102 3.96 -2.91 1.54
C CYS A 102 4.08 -4.33 0.97
N PRO A 103 3.86 -4.52 -0.34
CA PRO A 103 4.00 -5.81 -1.00
C PRO A 103 5.42 -6.36 -0.90
N ASP A 104 5.54 -7.68 -0.79
CA ASP A 104 6.82 -8.37 -0.74
C ASP A 104 7.54 -8.35 -2.10
N TRP A 105 8.81 -8.73 -2.08
CA TRP A 105 9.63 -8.88 -3.27
C TRP A 105 9.52 -10.30 -3.84
N GLU A 106 9.40 -10.38 -5.15
CA GLU A 106 9.65 -11.61 -5.88
C GLU A 106 10.79 -11.35 -6.85
N ASN A 107 11.96 -11.90 -6.52
CA ASN A 107 13.21 -11.55 -7.18
C ASN A 107 13.48 -10.03 -7.06
N GLU A 108 13.53 -9.31 -8.16
CA GLU A 108 13.77 -7.85 -8.20
C GLU A 108 12.48 -7.03 -8.36
N ARG A 109 11.30 -7.62 -8.11
CA ARG A 109 10.01 -6.95 -8.34
C ARG A 109 9.11 -7.06 -7.12
N GLN A 110 8.49 -5.95 -6.74
CA GLN A 110 7.41 -6.02 -5.77
C GLN A 110 6.16 -6.68 -6.36
N ARG A 111 5.45 -7.42 -5.55
CA ARG A 111 4.22 -8.13 -5.90
C ARG A 111 3.02 -7.19 -5.92
N MET A 112 3.16 -6.08 -6.64
CA MET A 112 2.21 -4.97 -6.66
C MET A 112 0.79 -5.38 -7.06
N MET A 113 0.63 -6.39 -7.94
CA MET A 113 -0.69 -6.81 -8.40
C MET A 113 -1.36 -7.77 -7.42
N ASP A 114 -0.62 -8.79 -6.98
CA ASP A 114 -1.18 -9.86 -6.16
C ASP A 114 -1.37 -9.42 -4.70
N GLU A 115 -0.41 -8.73 -4.14
CA GLU A 115 -0.42 -8.29 -2.74
C GLU A 115 -0.81 -6.82 -2.58
N GLY A 116 -0.49 -5.97 -3.57
CA GLY A 116 -0.80 -4.54 -3.53
C GLY A 116 -2.24 -4.25 -3.96
N MET A 117 -2.49 -4.35 -5.25
CA MET A 117 -3.73 -3.87 -5.89
C MET A 117 -5.00 -4.54 -5.37
N LYS A 118 -5.00 -5.87 -5.28
CA LYS A 118 -6.16 -6.61 -4.78
C LYS A 118 -6.45 -6.25 -3.33
N MET A 119 -5.40 -6.26 -2.49
CA MET A 119 -5.52 -5.96 -1.08
C MET A 119 -6.01 -4.53 -0.85
N ALA A 120 -5.45 -3.55 -1.58
CA ALA A 120 -5.88 -2.16 -1.47
C ALA A 120 -7.35 -1.97 -1.82
N LYS A 121 -7.83 -2.62 -2.88
CA LYS A 121 -9.25 -2.56 -3.26
C LYS A 121 -10.16 -3.16 -2.20
N THR A 122 -9.80 -4.33 -1.65
CA THR A 122 -10.56 -4.96 -0.57
C THR A 122 -10.60 -4.09 0.68
N ILE A 123 -9.45 -3.57 1.13
CA ILE A 123 -9.36 -2.69 2.30
C ILE A 123 -10.18 -1.41 2.10
N PHE A 124 -10.13 -0.85 0.89
CA PHE A 124 -10.96 0.31 0.53
C PHE A 124 -12.45 0.00 0.63
N GLU A 125 -12.90 -1.15 0.14
CA GLU A 125 -14.29 -1.62 0.24
C GLU A 125 -14.74 -1.87 1.67
N LEU A 126 -13.81 -2.22 2.55
CA LEU A 126 -14.03 -2.37 3.99
C LEU A 126 -14.06 -1.04 4.77
N GLY A 127 -13.99 0.09 4.07
CA GLY A 127 -14.19 1.41 4.67
C GLY A 127 -12.92 2.10 5.14
N CYS A 128 -11.74 1.66 4.70
CA CYS A 128 -10.47 2.33 5.00
C CYS A 128 -9.93 3.11 3.79
N GLN A 129 -9.07 4.07 4.05
CA GLN A 129 -8.17 4.59 3.04
C GLN A 129 -7.00 3.62 2.88
N ALA A 130 -6.70 3.19 1.66
CA ALA A 130 -5.60 2.25 1.42
C ALA A 130 -4.52 2.88 0.55
N PHE A 131 -3.26 2.64 0.90
CA PHE A 131 -2.11 3.18 0.20
C PHE A 131 -1.12 2.05 -0.10
N ILE A 132 -0.84 1.78 -1.37
CA ILE A 132 0.20 0.83 -1.72
C ILE A 132 1.51 1.61 -1.84
N LEU A 133 2.55 1.16 -1.14
CA LEU A 133 3.87 1.75 -1.24
C LEU A 133 4.72 0.98 -2.25
N ASN A 134 5.11 1.68 -3.31
CA ASN A 134 6.24 1.26 -4.10
C ASN A 134 7.51 1.80 -3.45
N LEU A 135 8.44 0.92 -3.11
CA LEU A 135 9.62 1.25 -2.29
C LEU A 135 10.91 0.72 -2.93
N ARG A 136 12.03 1.20 -2.42
CA ARG A 136 13.37 0.76 -2.85
C ARG A 136 13.78 -0.49 -2.10
N LYS A 137 14.39 -1.43 -2.82
CA LYS A 137 15.08 -2.56 -2.20
C LYS A 137 16.27 -2.05 -1.38
N GLU A 138 16.51 -2.63 -0.23
CA GLU A 138 17.55 -2.25 0.75
C GLU A 138 17.30 -0.92 1.51
N SER A 139 16.20 -0.21 1.20
CA SER A 139 15.79 1.01 1.91
C SER A 139 14.34 0.93 2.40
N GLU A 140 13.79 -0.28 2.53
CA GLU A 140 12.37 -0.53 2.79
C GLU A 140 11.89 0.16 4.07
N ALA A 141 12.67 0.04 5.16
CA ALA A 141 12.29 0.65 6.44
C ALA A 141 12.27 2.18 6.39
N ASP A 142 13.18 2.79 5.65
CA ASP A 142 13.24 4.24 5.49
C ASP A 142 12.09 4.75 4.64
N ASP A 143 11.76 4.04 3.56
CA ASP A 143 10.63 4.37 2.69
C ASP A 143 9.29 4.17 3.41
N MET A 144 9.13 3.11 4.21
CA MET A 144 7.97 2.89 5.08
C MET A 144 7.81 4.01 6.11
N ALA A 145 8.92 4.38 6.79
CA ALA A 145 8.91 5.46 7.77
C ALA A 145 8.50 6.78 7.12
N ARG A 146 9.06 7.06 5.94
CA ARG A 146 8.71 8.26 5.17
C ARG A 146 7.25 8.27 4.76
N ALA A 147 6.73 7.13 4.29
CA ALA A 147 5.33 7.00 3.88
C ALA A 147 4.36 7.25 5.04
N LEU A 148 4.61 6.65 6.22
CA LEU A 148 3.78 6.86 7.40
C LEU A 148 3.79 8.33 7.85
N ARG A 149 4.97 8.96 7.91
CA ARG A 149 5.08 10.39 8.21
C ARG A 149 4.39 11.27 7.17
N PHE A 150 4.49 10.88 5.89
CA PHE A 150 3.82 11.61 4.81
C PHE A 150 2.30 11.54 4.93
N ILE A 151 1.74 10.37 5.22
CA ILE A 151 0.30 10.18 5.42
C ILE A 151 -0.16 11.04 6.59
N ARG A 152 0.53 11.00 7.75
CA ARG A 152 0.21 11.86 8.91
C ARG A 152 0.32 13.36 8.60
N ALA A 153 1.37 13.78 7.89
CA ALA A 153 1.52 15.18 7.51
C ALA A 153 0.44 15.71 6.57
N ASN A 154 -0.32 14.83 5.95
CA ASN A 154 -1.35 15.16 4.97
C ASN A 154 -2.70 14.52 5.31
N TYR A 155 -2.95 14.15 6.56
CA TYR A 155 -4.10 13.37 6.99
C TYR A 155 -5.44 13.98 6.55
N GLU A 156 -5.62 15.30 6.71
CA GLU A 156 -6.82 16.02 6.25
C GLU A 156 -7.05 15.87 4.73
N LYS A 157 -5.98 16.06 3.92
CA LYS A 157 -6.06 15.98 2.46
C LYS A 157 -6.25 14.57 1.93
N LEU A 158 -5.89 13.59 2.74
CA LEU A 158 -6.01 12.18 2.43
C LEU A 158 -7.24 11.55 3.08
N HIS A 159 -8.05 12.36 3.79
CA HIS A 159 -9.25 11.96 4.51
C HIS A 159 -9.00 10.83 5.52
N VAL A 160 -7.83 10.87 6.16
CA VAL A 160 -7.33 9.85 7.10
C VAL A 160 -7.52 10.34 8.53
N GLU A 161 -7.83 9.44 9.44
CA GLU A 161 -7.73 9.67 10.87
C GLU A 161 -6.27 9.47 11.32
N GLU A 162 -5.65 10.54 11.83
CA GLU A 162 -4.19 10.64 12.06
C GLU A 162 -3.62 9.50 12.93
N ASP A 163 -4.38 9.08 13.95
CA ASP A 163 -3.98 8.07 14.93
C ASP A 163 -4.53 6.66 14.63
N LYS A 164 -5.03 6.43 13.41
CA LYS A 164 -5.56 5.13 12.96
C LYS A 164 -4.89 4.66 11.69
N ILE A 165 -3.56 4.51 11.73
CA ILE A 165 -2.78 4.07 10.58
C ILE A 165 -2.12 2.73 10.89
N ALA A 166 -2.50 1.68 10.17
CA ALA A 166 -1.84 0.38 10.25
C ALA A 166 -0.87 0.17 9.08
N LEU A 167 0.15 -0.65 9.32
CA LEU A 167 1.10 -1.11 8.31
C LEU A 167 0.83 -2.58 8.01
N LEU A 168 0.50 -2.90 6.77
CA LEU A 168 0.31 -4.25 6.28
C LEU A 168 1.50 -4.67 5.43
N THR A 169 2.12 -5.79 5.78
CA THR A 169 3.27 -6.36 5.06
C THR A 169 3.06 -7.84 4.76
N PHE A 170 3.92 -8.38 3.90
CA PHE A 170 3.87 -9.77 3.45
C PHE A 170 5.24 -10.41 3.56
N GLY A 171 5.29 -11.72 3.79
CA GLY A 171 6.47 -12.54 3.69
C GLY A 171 7.73 -11.96 4.34
N GLU A 172 8.78 -11.80 3.58
CA GLU A 172 10.08 -11.31 4.05
C GLU A 172 10.09 -9.80 4.36
N MET A 173 9.14 -9.03 3.84
CA MET A 173 9.00 -7.60 4.15
C MET A 173 8.77 -7.34 5.65
N LYS A 174 8.29 -8.36 6.40
CA LYS A 174 8.16 -8.33 7.85
C LYS A 174 9.41 -7.89 8.59
N ALA A 175 10.61 -8.22 8.08
CA ALA A 175 11.87 -7.86 8.74
C ALA A 175 12.09 -6.34 8.73
N SER A 176 11.85 -5.68 7.60
CA SER A 176 11.95 -4.22 7.47
C SER A 176 10.85 -3.51 8.26
N ALA A 177 9.63 -4.05 8.29
CA ALA A 177 8.54 -3.51 9.10
C ALA A 177 8.81 -3.62 10.61
N ARG A 178 9.39 -4.72 11.06
CA ARG A 178 9.82 -4.87 12.47
C ARG A 178 10.95 -3.90 12.83
N LYS A 179 11.93 -3.72 11.94
CA LYS A 179 12.99 -2.72 12.12
C LYS A 179 12.38 -1.34 12.32
N LEU A 180 11.41 -0.98 11.51
CA LEU A 180 10.66 0.27 11.68
C LEU A 180 9.99 0.34 13.05
N PHE A 181 9.26 -0.68 13.46
CA PHE A 181 8.50 -0.70 14.72
C PHE A 181 9.42 -0.60 15.96
N PHE A 182 10.52 -1.36 15.98
CA PHE A 182 11.42 -1.38 17.14
C PHE A 182 12.46 -0.26 17.17
N HIS A 183 12.81 0.29 16.00
CA HIS A 183 13.92 1.24 15.88
C HIS A 183 13.52 2.57 15.25
N SER A 184 12.24 2.87 15.23
CA SER A 184 11.67 4.07 14.64
C SER A 184 12.37 5.38 15.08
N LYS A 185 12.72 5.50 16.36
CA LYS A 185 13.45 6.66 16.89
C LYS A 185 14.81 6.88 16.25
N ARG A 186 15.40 5.87 15.60
CA ARG A 186 16.68 5.92 14.89
C ARG A 186 16.52 6.18 13.40
N ILE A 187 15.32 5.98 12.86
CA ILE A 187 15.03 6.19 11.45
C ILE A 187 14.70 7.66 11.25
N LYS A 188 15.68 8.41 10.74
CA LYS A 188 15.52 9.83 10.44
C LYS A 188 15.16 10.04 8.99
N ASP A 189 14.32 11.05 8.75
CA ASP A 189 14.04 11.51 7.40
C ASP A 189 15.26 12.27 6.88
N VAL A 190 15.86 11.81 5.80
CA VAL A 190 17.05 12.45 5.21
C VAL A 190 16.81 13.91 4.78
N THR A 191 15.56 14.26 4.55
CA THR A 191 15.18 15.68 4.28
C THR A 191 14.84 16.45 5.54
N HIS A 192 14.81 15.81 6.70
CA HIS A 192 14.37 16.35 8.00
C HIS A 192 12.99 17.01 8.01
N ARG A 193 12.24 16.88 6.92
CA ARG A 193 10.96 17.57 6.72
C ARG A 193 9.87 17.07 7.68
N TYR A 194 9.90 15.76 7.99
CA TYR A 194 8.87 15.10 8.80
C TYR A 194 9.43 14.39 10.03
N ASP A 195 10.68 14.71 10.43
CA ASP A 195 11.34 14.06 11.58
C ASP A 195 10.58 14.19 12.90
N ALA A 196 9.81 15.25 13.07
CA ALA A 196 8.98 15.45 14.25
C ALA A 196 7.75 14.54 14.30
N LEU A 197 7.35 13.96 13.17
CA LEU A 197 6.18 13.08 13.11
C LEU A 197 6.55 11.63 13.44
N LYS A 198 5.63 10.97 14.11
CA LYS A 198 5.70 9.54 14.41
C LYS A 198 5.76 8.73 13.13
N CYS A 199 6.66 7.76 13.04
CA CYS A 199 6.73 6.81 11.93
C CYS A 199 6.32 5.39 12.32
N GLU A 200 6.01 5.14 13.58
CA GLU A 200 5.41 3.88 14.01
C GLU A 200 3.94 3.82 13.57
N PRO A 201 3.49 2.70 13.00
CA PRO A 201 2.08 2.45 12.80
C PRO A 201 1.40 2.15 14.16
N GLU A 202 0.10 2.34 14.26
CA GLU A 202 -0.70 1.94 15.42
C GLU A 202 -0.79 0.43 15.53
N GLU A 203 -0.88 -0.25 14.38
CA GLU A 203 -0.80 -1.71 14.30
C GLU A 203 0.12 -2.15 13.16
N LEU A 204 0.85 -3.24 13.38
CA LEU A 204 1.60 -3.94 12.35
C LEU A 204 0.91 -5.27 12.02
N TRP A 205 0.46 -5.41 10.79
CA TRP A 205 -0.19 -6.61 10.27
C TRP A 205 0.76 -7.35 9.31
N ILE A 206 0.89 -8.66 9.51
CA ILE A 206 1.80 -9.48 8.70
C ILE A 206 1.03 -10.67 8.12
N MET A 207 0.93 -10.74 6.82
CA MET A 207 0.28 -11.84 6.11
C MET A 207 1.31 -12.82 5.53
N GLY A 208 0.94 -14.12 5.53
CA GLY A 208 1.86 -15.18 5.09
C GLY A 208 3.00 -15.44 6.08
N ALA A 209 2.80 -15.11 7.35
CA ALA A 209 3.75 -15.40 8.42
C ALA A 209 3.76 -16.89 8.77
N SER A 210 4.92 -17.41 9.19
CA SER A 210 5.03 -18.73 9.77
C SER A 210 4.68 -18.72 11.26
N ASP A 211 4.36 -19.88 11.83
CA ASP A 211 4.07 -20.02 13.28
C ASP A 211 5.23 -19.57 14.17
N GLU A 212 6.47 -19.62 13.67
CA GLU A 212 7.67 -19.10 14.37
C GLU A 212 7.65 -17.58 14.56
N ASP A 213 6.80 -16.87 13.82
CA ASP A 213 6.65 -15.42 13.91
C ASP A 213 5.68 -14.98 15.02
N ALA A 214 4.88 -15.90 15.58
CA ALA A 214 3.79 -15.60 16.52
C ALA A 214 4.23 -14.95 17.84
N ASP A 215 5.48 -15.10 18.23
CA ASP A 215 6.05 -14.59 19.49
C ASP A 215 6.43 -13.11 19.47
N LYS A 216 6.23 -12.41 18.35
CA LYS A 216 6.85 -11.11 18.14
C LYS A 216 5.82 -10.06 17.75
N THR A 217 6.19 -8.84 17.95
CA THR A 217 5.37 -7.65 17.70
C THR A 217 4.63 -7.70 16.37
N GLY A 218 3.32 -7.55 16.40
CA GLY A 218 2.45 -7.52 15.25
C GLY A 218 1.30 -8.53 15.35
N VAL A 219 0.37 -8.42 14.43
CA VAL A 219 -0.74 -9.35 14.28
C VAL A 219 -0.54 -10.15 13.00
N PHE A 220 -0.58 -11.45 13.13
CA PHE A 220 -0.17 -12.38 12.08
C PHE A 220 -1.37 -13.08 11.47
N PHE A 221 -1.32 -13.30 10.16
CA PHE A 221 -2.21 -14.17 9.43
C PHE A 221 -1.38 -15.22 8.69
N SER A 222 -1.50 -16.49 9.08
CA SER A 222 -0.72 -17.60 8.52
C SER A 222 -1.34 -18.22 7.26
N GLY A 223 -2.57 -17.82 6.90
CA GLY A 223 -3.26 -18.31 5.72
C GLY A 223 -2.67 -17.82 4.40
N SER A 224 -3.19 -18.36 3.29
CA SER A 224 -2.81 -17.91 1.96
C SER A 224 -3.27 -16.46 1.73
N HIS A 225 -2.31 -15.57 1.50
CA HIS A 225 -2.58 -14.15 1.22
C HIS A 225 -2.72 -13.85 -0.28
N TYR A 226 -2.54 -14.85 -1.14
CA TYR A 226 -2.61 -14.68 -2.59
C TYR A 226 -4.03 -14.77 -3.14
N SER A 227 -4.89 -15.50 -2.46
CA SER A 227 -6.32 -15.43 -2.72
C SER A 227 -6.95 -14.75 -1.51
N LEU A 228 -7.81 -13.77 -1.73
CA LEU A 228 -8.65 -13.21 -0.69
C LEU A 228 -9.75 -14.23 -0.37
N ALA A 229 -9.34 -15.36 0.21
CA ALA A 229 -10.24 -16.37 0.73
C ALA A 229 -11.08 -15.75 1.87
N ASP A 230 -12.22 -16.37 2.16
CA ASP A 230 -13.16 -15.82 3.16
C ASP A 230 -12.48 -15.57 4.52
N ASP A 231 -11.57 -16.45 4.94
CA ASP A 231 -10.83 -16.32 6.21
C ASP A 231 -9.91 -15.09 6.23
N SER A 232 -9.25 -14.74 5.13
CA SER A 232 -8.39 -13.54 5.09
C SER A 232 -9.22 -12.26 5.08
N ARG A 233 -10.40 -12.27 4.46
CA ARG A 233 -11.33 -11.16 4.48
C ARG A 233 -11.92 -10.96 5.88
N GLU A 234 -12.41 -12.00 6.53
CA GLU A 234 -12.94 -11.96 7.90
C GLU A 234 -11.87 -11.47 8.89
N TRP A 235 -10.62 -11.92 8.71
CA TRP A 235 -9.50 -11.45 9.51
C TRP A 235 -9.28 -9.94 9.34
N LEU A 236 -9.25 -9.44 8.08
CA LEU A 236 -9.11 -8.01 7.78
C LEU A 236 -10.25 -7.20 8.40
N GLU A 237 -11.49 -7.63 8.23
CA GLU A 237 -12.67 -6.97 8.81
C GLU A 237 -12.55 -6.86 10.35
N THR A 238 -12.07 -7.92 10.99
CA THR A 238 -11.86 -7.93 12.44
C THR A 238 -10.74 -6.97 12.85
N ARG A 239 -9.65 -6.88 12.08
CA ARG A 239 -8.54 -5.96 12.37
C ARG A 239 -8.94 -4.51 12.15
N ILE A 240 -9.62 -4.21 11.07
CA ILE A 240 -10.12 -2.86 10.74
C ILE A 240 -11.08 -2.38 11.83
N ARG A 241 -12.00 -3.23 12.29
CA ARG A 241 -12.91 -2.89 13.39
C ARG A 241 -12.14 -2.53 14.66
N LYS A 242 -11.15 -3.34 15.07
CA LYS A 242 -10.32 -3.04 16.23
C LYS A 242 -9.54 -1.75 16.09
N LEU A 243 -8.96 -1.49 14.94
CA LEU A 243 -8.24 -0.24 14.66
C LEU A 243 -9.19 0.97 14.79
N SER A 244 -10.44 0.82 14.35
CA SER A 244 -11.46 1.86 14.45
C SER A 244 -11.92 2.09 15.92
N GLU A 245 -12.04 1.03 16.72
CA GLU A 245 -12.50 1.08 18.11
C GLU A 245 -11.44 1.60 19.09
N ASN A 246 -10.15 1.35 18.86
CA ASN A 246 -9.07 1.69 19.78
C ASN A 246 -8.91 3.20 20.09
N ALA A 247 -9.47 4.08 19.30
CA ALA A 247 -9.44 5.52 19.53
C ALA A 247 -10.51 5.99 20.56
N GLU A 248 -11.60 5.26 20.78
CA GLU A 248 -12.63 5.65 21.74
C GLU A 248 -12.21 5.48 23.20
N ILE A 249 -11.12 4.73 23.46
CA ILE A 249 -10.66 4.43 24.82
C ILE A 249 -9.75 5.54 25.37
N VAL A 250 -9.05 6.26 24.53
CA VAL A 250 -8.08 7.31 24.95
C VAL A 250 -8.80 8.58 25.40
N ASP A 251 -9.99 8.87 24.89
CA ASP A 251 -10.75 10.07 25.27
C ASP A 251 -11.55 9.92 26.59
N LYS A 252 -11.42 8.80 27.30
CA LYS A 252 -12.15 8.52 28.55
C LYS A 252 -11.26 8.38 29.82
N ILE A 253 -9.99 8.76 29.71
CA ILE A 253 -9.06 8.83 30.85
C ILE A 253 -8.55 10.26 30.99
#